data_6e7c666d7b6b5b14d75c27e1973946db
#
_entry.id   6e7c666d7b6b5b14d75c27e1973946db
#
_cell.length_a   1.000
_cell.length_b   1.000
_cell.length_c   1.000
_cell.angle_alpha   90.00
_cell.angle_beta   90.00
_cell.angle_gamma   90.00
#
_symmetry.space_group_name_H-M   'P 1'
#
loop_
_entity.id
_entity.type
_entity.pdbx_description
1 polymer ?
#
loop_
_entity_poly.entity_id
_entity_poly.type
_entity_poly.pdbx_seq_one_letter_code
_entity_poly.pdbx_strand_id
1 'polypeptide(L)'
;MISIAGDPIDKLLGYAMRAEIDSDRAYTEMSKRVKNPLLVEKFRMLAFEEEKHKAVLDNLFDAMYPGDAPEIPDRVDPKLLPSVIIRPDADLTDVLRQAMEAETAAQEFYSALAKRVELAKKKIFQYLSKVERSHYLMLRSEYAMAQQFADYGEKDIDKVVT
;
A
#
# COMPACT_ATOMS: atom_id res chain seq x y z
N MET A 1 -9.15 -7.01 -13.77
CA MET A 1 -7.78 -7.38 -14.19
C MET A 1 -7.03 -6.15 -14.62
N ILE A 2 -5.87 -5.88 -13.99
CA ILE A 2 -5.02 -4.74 -14.34
C ILE A 2 -4.26 -5.03 -15.63
N SER A 3 -4.32 -4.12 -16.59
CA SER A 3 -3.56 -4.22 -17.83
C SER A 3 -2.43 -3.20 -17.85
N ILE A 4 -1.18 -3.69 -17.90
CA ILE A 4 0.04 -2.88 -18.02
C ILE A 4 0.77 -3.14 -19.32
N ALA A 5 0.12 -3.80 -20.28
CA ALA A 5 0.76 -4.38 -21.47
C ALA A 5 1.45 -3.36 -22.39
N GLY A 6 1.00 -2.11 -22.41
CA GLY A 6 1.50 -1.07 -23.29
C GLY A 6 2.62 -0.19 -22.72
N ASP A 7 2.86 -0.25 -21.42
CA ASP A 7 3.79 0.67 -20.76
C ASP A 7 5.20 0.06 -20.60
N PRO A 8 6.28 0.88 -20.76
CA PRO A 8 7.65 0.44 -20.48
C PRO A 8 7.82 0.15 -18.98
N ILE A 9 8.72 -0.80 -18.67
CA ILE A 9 8.97 -1.24 -17.28
C ILE A 9 9.49 -0.10 -16.41
N ASP A 10 10.35 0.77 -16.92
CA ASP A 10 10.86 1.92 -16.18
C ASP A 10 9.75 2.86 -15.72
N LYS A 11 8.74 3.11 -16.56
CA LYS A 11 7.55 3.88 -16.18
C LYS A 11 6.71 3.16 -15.14
N LEU A 12 6.51 1.86 -15.31
CA LEU A 12 5.74 1.05 -14.36
C LEU A 12 6.40 1.03 -12.98
N LEU A 13 7.72 0.99 -12.91
CA LEU A 13 8.46 1.12 -11.64
C LEU A 13 8.22 2.49 -10.99
N GLY A 14 8.20 3.56 -11.78
CA GLY A 14 7.85 4.90 -11.30
C GLY A 14 6.44 4.99 -10.74
N TYR A 15 5.47 4.33 -11.37
CA TYR A 15 4.09 4.24 -10.88
C TYR A 15 4.02 3.48 -9.55
N ALA A 16 4.72 2.36 -9.45
CA ALA A 16 4.79 1.60 -8.21
C ALA A 16 5.42 2.41 -7.08
N MET A 17 6.52 3.13 -7.35
CA MET A 17 7.16 4.02 -6.38
C MET A 17 6.21 5.09 -5.87
N ARG A 18 5.41 5.71 -6.75
CA ARG A 18 4.39 6.68 -6.34
C ARG A 18 3.34 6.04 -5.44
N ALA A 19 2.88 4.85 -5.78
CA ALA A 19 1.90 4.14 -4.98
C ALA A 19 2.43 3.83 -3.57
N GLU A 20 3.69 3.41 -3.45
CA GLU A 20 4.31 3.14 -2.14
C GLU A 20 4.45 4.42 -1.31
N ILE A 21 4.86 5.53 -1.93
CA ILE A 21 4.96 6.83 -1.26
C ILE A 21 3.58 7.27 -0.75
N ASP A 22 2.56 7.15 -1.57
CA ASP A 22 1.20 7.58 -1.23
C ASP A 22 0.61 6.69 -0.12
N SER A 23 0.85 5.37 -0.16
CA SER A 23 0.41 4.44 0.88
C SER A 23 1.11 4.69 2.21
N ASP A 24 2.42 4.91 2.21
CA ASP A 24 3.17 5.31 3.41
C ASP A 24 2.57 6.57 4.05
N ARG A 25 2.32 7.60 3.25
CA ARG A 25 1.70 8.84 3.73
C ARG A 25 0.31 8.61 4.31
N ALA A 26 -0.52 7.80 3.65
CA ALA A 26 -1.86 7.49 4.12
C ALA A 26 -1.84 6.73 5.44
N TYR A 27 -1.02 5.71 5.58
CA TYR A 27 -0.90 4.95 6.82
C TYR A 27 -0.29 5.78 7.94
N THR A 28 0.70 6.62 7.66
CA THR A 28 1.26 7.56 8.63
C THR A 28 0.19 8.54 9.13
N GLU A 29 -0.61 9.09 8.24
CA GLU A 29 -1.72 9.99 8.60
C GLU A 29 -2.76 9.28 9.46
N MET A 30 -3.15 8.05 9.09
CA MET A 30 -4.11 7.28 9.87
C MET A 30 -3.58 6.91 11.26
N SER A 31 -2.29 6.63 11.40
CA SER A 31 -1.68 6.37 12.71
C SER A 31 -1.80 7.55 13.67
N LYS A 32 -1.90 8.77 13.13
CA LYS A 32 -2.05 10.01 13.92
C LYS A 32 -3.51 10.32 14.25
N ARG A 33 -4.46 9.80 13.49
CA ARG A 33 -5.88 10.10 13.65
C ARG A 33 -6.62 9.11 14.55
N VAL A 34 -6.23 7.84 14.55
CA VAL A 34 -6.85 6.82 15.39
C VAL A 34 -6.26 6.87 16.80
N LYS A 35 -7.07 6.53 17.80
CA LYS A 35 -6.68 6.52 19.22
C LYS A 35 -6.46 5.13 19.77
N ASN A 36 -7.04 4.10 19.14
CA ASN A 36 -6.84 2.71 19.54
C ASN A 36 -5.36 2.35 19.39
N PRO A 37 -4.61 2.04 20.48
CA PRO A 37 -3.16 1.83 20.40
C PRO A 37 -2.75 0.66 19.50
N LEU A 38 -3.53 -0.40 19.43
CA LEU A 38 -3.25 -1.53 18.56
C LEU A 38 -3.38 -1.12 17.09
N LEU A 39 -4.39 -0.33 16.76
CA LEU A 39 -4.61 0.16 15.41
C LEU A 39 -3.53 1.17 15.01
N VAL A 40 -3.12 2.05 15.94
CA VAL A 40 -1.99 2.97 15.73
C VAL A 40 -0.74 2.19 15.32
N GLU A 41 -0.38 1.14 16.07
CA GLU A 41 0.81 0.33 15.78
C GLU A 41 0.69 -0.42 14.45
N LYS A 42 -0.49 -0.91 14.09
CA LYS A 42 -0.72 -1.55 12.80
C LYS A 42 -0.52 -0.59 11.64
N PHE A 43 -1.04 0.63 11.73
CA PHE A 43 -0.82 1.64 10.70
C PHE A 43 0.65 2.07 10.61
N ARG A 44 1.35 2.20 11.73
CA ARG A 44 2.79 2.49 11.74
C ARG A 44 3.59 1.38 11.07
N MET A 45 3.24 0.13 11.35
CA MET A 45 3.89 -1.02 10.74
C MET A 45 3.66 -1.04 9.24
N LEU A 46 2.42 -0.81 8.78
CA LEU A 46 2.10 -0.73 7.36
C LEU A 46 2.91 0.38 6.68
N ALA A 47 2.94 1.59 7.25
CA ALA A 47 3.73 2.69 6.71
C ALA A 47 5.21 2.32 6.56
N PHE A 48 5.78 1.68 7.56
CA PHE A 48 7.17 1.23 7.53
C PHE A 48 7.43 0.16 6.45
N GLU A 49 6.49 -0.76 6.25
CA GLU A 49 6.58 -1.77 5.19
C GLU A 49 6.53 -1.12 3.80
N GLU A 50 5.67 -0.12 3.58
CA GLU A 50 5.61 0.59 2.31
C GLU A 50 6.89 1.37 2.02
N GLU A 51 7.50 1.97 3.04
CA GLU A 51 8.81 2.61 2.91
C GLU A 51 9.88 1.61 2.46
N LYS A 52 9.88 0.39 3.02
CA LYS A 52 10.78 -0.69 2.59
C LYS A 52 10.50 -1.14 1.16
N HIS A 53 9.24 -1.24 0.76
CA HIS A 53 8.89 -1.58 -0.63
C HIS A 53 9.44 -0.55 -1.61
N LYS A 54 9.31 0.73 -1.29
CA LYS A 54 9.88 1.81 -2.09
C LYS A 54 11.40 1.66 -2.21
N ALA A 55 12.10 1.31 -1.13
CA ALA A 55 13.55 1.06 -1.16
C ALA A 55 13.91 -0.15 -2.04
N VAL A 56 13.12 -1.22 -2.01
CA VAL A 56 13.29 -2.38 -2.89
C VAL A 56 13.14 -1.96 -4.37
N LEU A 57 12.13 -1.14 -4.67
CA LEU A 57 11.93 -0.63 -6.03
C LEU A 57 13.07 0.27 -6.49
N ASP A 58 13.60 1.12 -5.63
CA ASP A 58 14.78 1.96 -5.91
C ASP A 58 15.98 1.09 -6.29
N ASN A 59 16.24 0.04 -5.51
CA ASN A 59 17.35 -0.89 -5.78
C ASN A 59 17.16 -1.66 -7.09
N LEU A 60 15.92 -2.09 -7.38
CA LEU A 60 15.58 -2.75 -8.63
C LEU A 60 15.79 -1.82 -9.82
N PHE A 61 15.36 -0.57 -9.71
CA PHE A 61 15.54 0.41 -10.76
C PHE A 61 17.03 0.65 -11.06
N ASP A 62 17.84 0.83 -10.02
CA ASP A 62 19.28 1.04 -10.15
C ASP A 62 19.97 -0.16 -10.83
N ALA A 63 19.53 -1.38 -10.51
CA ALA A 63 20.07 -2.59 -11.12
C ALA A 63 19.65 -2.75 -12.59
N MET A 64 18.44 -2.35 -12.94
CA MET A 64 17.89 -2.49 -14.30
C MET A 64 18.31 -1.35 -15.23
N TYR A 65 18.49 -0.15 -14.71
CA TYR A 65 18.80 1.07 -15.45
C TYR A 65 19.98 1.81 -14.82
N PRO A 66 21.20 1.23 -14.87
CA PRO A 66 22.38 1.85 -14.23
C PRO A 66 22.66 3.25 -14.75
N GLY A 67 22.84 4.20 -13.85
CA GLY A 67 23.12 5.59 -14.17
C GLY A 67 21.89 6.47 -14.45
N ASP A 68 20.71 5.88 -14.57
CA ASP A 68 19.45 6.61 -14.76
C ASP A 68 18.78 6.90 -13.42
N ALA A 69 17.96 7.96 -13.37
CA ALA A 69 17.10 8.27 -12.24
C ALA A 69 15.64 7.88 -12.59
N PRO A 70 14.88 7.31 -11.65
CA PRO A 70 13.48 6.99 -11.92
C PRO A 70 12.64 8.26 -12.05
N GLU A 71 11.72 8.25 -13.00
CA GLU A 71 10.67 9.27 -13.09
C GLU A 71 9.49 8.83 -12.23
N ILE A 72 9.29 9.51 -11.09
CA ILE A 72 8.15 9.26 -10.20
C ILE A 72 7.08 10.28 -10.54
N PRO A 73 5.93 9.87 -11.10
CA PRO A 73 4.88 10.81 -11.45
C PRO A 73 4.22 11.41 -10.22
N ASP A 74 3.58 12.58 -10.38
CA ASP A 74 2.80 13.19 -9.29
C ASP A 74 1.54 12.39 -8.99
N ARG A 75 0.98 11.72 -10.01
CA ARG A 75 -0.24 10.90 -9.91
C ARG A 75 -0.14 9.68 -10.81
N VAL A 76 -0.80 8.60 -10.38
CA VAL A 76 -1.04 7.42 -11.19
C VAL A 76 -2.54 7.32 -11.45
N ASP A 77 -2.93 6.82 -12.63
CA ASP A 77 -4.34 6.59 -12.96
C ASP A 77 -4.99 5.74 -11.85
N PRO A 78 -6.06 6.24 -11.19
CA PRO A 78 -6.74 5.50 -10.12
C PRO A 78 -7.30 4.15 -10.57
N LYS A 79 -7.54 3.95 -11.86
CA LYS A 79 -7.96 2.66 -12.41
C LYS A 79 -6.85 1.62 -12.35
N LEU A 80 -5.61 2.07 -12.35
CA LEU A 80 -4.44 1.21 -12.29
C LEU A 80 -3.98 1.01 -10.84
N LEU A 81 -3.74 2.09 -10.12
CA LEU A 81 -3.28 2.10 -8.73
C LEU A 81 -4.04 3.20 -7.96
N PRO A 82 -5.20 2.88 -7.38
CA PRO A 82 -5.95 3.86 -6.59
C PRO A 82 -5.18 4.24 -5.33
N SER A 83 -5.26 5.51 -4.94
CA SER A 83 -4.72 6.01 -3.69
C SER A 83 -5.82 6.16 -2.63
N VAL A 84 -5.42 6.19 -1.36
CA VAL A 84 -6.32 6.44 -0.24
C VAL A 84 -6.48 7.94 -0.05
N ILE A 85 -7.70 8.44 -0.14
CA ILE A 85 -8.03 9.85 0.08
C ILE A 85 -8.61 9.98 1.48
N ILE A 86 -7.90 10.70 2.34
CA ILE A 86 -8.29 10.91 3.75
C ILE A 86 -8.80 12.33 3.90
N ARG A 87 -10.11 12.48 4.02
CA ARG A 87 -10.76 13.77 4.28
C ARG A 87 -10.70 14.12 5.77
N PRO A 88 -10.87 15.42 6.15
CA PRO A 88 -10.88 15.81 7.56
C PRO A 88 -11.97 15.09 8.39
N ASP A 89 -13.11 14.78 7.78
CA ASP A 89 -14.25 14.07 8.38
C ASP A 89 -14.28 12.58 8.02
N ALA A 90 -13.16 12.00 7.60
CA ALA A 90 -13.10 10.63 7.13
C ALA A 90 -13.55 9.61 8.18
N ASP A 91 -14.40 8.69 7.76
CA ASP A 91 -14.80 7.53 8.55
C ASP A 91 -13.71 6.44 8.42
N LEU A 92 -13.35 5.81 9.55
CA LEU A 92 -12.36 4.74 9.58
C LEU A 92 -12.72 3.60 8.61
N THR A 93 -14.00 3.18 8.58
CA THR A 93 -14.44 2.10 7.66
C THR A 93 -14.23 2.48 6.20
N ASP A 94 -14.49 3.72 5.82
CA ASP A 94 -14.29 4.19 4.46
C ASP A 94 -12.80 4.19 4.08
N VAL A 95 -11.94 4.68 4.98
CA VAL A 95 -10.48 4.68 4.75
C VAL A 95 -9.94 3.26 4.65
N LEU A 96 -10.37 2.35 5.53
CA LEU A 96 -9.96 0.95 5.48
C LEU A 96 -10.40 0.27 4.17
N ARG A 97 -11.61 0.56 3.69
CA ARG A 97 -12.10 0.05 2.41
C ARG A 97 -11.24 0.53 1.24
N GLN A 98 -10.92 1.83 1.20
CA GLN A 98 -10.04 2.40 0.19
C GLN A 98 -8.64 1.76 0.25
N ALA A 99 -8.09 1.56 1.45
CA ALA A 99 -6.80 0.92 1.64
C ALA A 99 -6.81 -0.53 1.13
N MET A 100 -7.88 -1.28 1.39
CA MET A 100 -8.05 -2.65 0.88
C MET A 100 -8.06 -2.68 -0.65
N GLU A 101 -8.74 -1.72 -1.29
CA GLU A 101 -8.74 -1.58 -2.75
C GLU A 101 -7.35 -1.26 -3.29
N ALA A 102 -6.61 -0.36 -2.63
CA ALA A 102 -5.26 0.00 -3.00
C ALA A 102 -4.30 -1.19 -2.90
N GLU A 103 -4.38 -1.98 -1.82
CA GLU A 103 -3.55 -3.18 -1.63
C GLU A 103 -3.86 -4.26 -2.67
N THR A 104 -5.14 -4.46 -3.00
CA THR A 104 -5.53 -5.39 -4.06
C THR A 104 -4.96 -4.98 -5.41
N ALA A 105 -5.05 -3.69 -5.75
CA ALA A 105 -4.49 -3.16 -6.99
C ALA A 105 -2.97 -3.31 -7.04
N ALA A 106 -2.26 -3.03 -5.95
CA ALA A 106 -0.82 -3.19 -5.84
C ALA A 106 -0.41 -4.67 -6.01
N GLN A 107 -1.13 -5.59 -5.37
CA GLN A 107 -0.91 -7.03 -5.54
C GLN A 107 -1.00 -7.45 -7.00
N GLU A 108 -2.06 -7.04 -7.69
CA GLU A 108 -2.26 -7.35 -9.10
C GLU A 108 -1.19 -6.71 -10.00
N PHE A 109 -0.80 -5.48 -9.69
CA PHE A 109 0.23 -4.74 -10.39
C PHE A 109 1.57 -5.47 -10.32
N TYR A 110 2.01 -5.88 -9.13
CA TYR A 110 3.25 -6.63 -8.96
C TYR A 110 3.18 -8.01 -9.61
N SER A 111 2.04 -8.68 -9.55
CA SER A 111 1.84 -9.96 -10.27
C SER A 111 1.99 -9.78 -11.78
N ALA A 112 1.47 -8.70 -12.33
CA ALA A 112 1.59 -8.40 -13.75
C ALA A 112 3.03 -8.04 -14.13
N LEU A 113 3.75 -7.27 -13.31
CA LEU A 113 5.18 -6.97 -13.51
C LEU A 113 6.03 -8.23 -13.48
N ALA A 114 5.73 -9.16 -12.58
CA ALA A 114 6.45 -10.43 -12.47
C ALA A 114 6.45 -11.23 -13.77
N LYS A 115 5.40 -11.10 -14.58
CA LYS A 115 5.28 -11.79 -15.87
C LYS A 115 6.13 -11.18 -16.99
N ARG A 116 6.66 -9.97 -16.77
CA ARG A 116 7.39 -9.20 -17.80
C ARG A 116 8.89 -9.13 -17.57
N VAL A 117 9.41 -9.76 -16.53
CA VAL A 117 10.83 -9.69 -16.14
C VAL A 117 11.45 -11.08 -16.05
N GLU A 118 12.78 -11.12 -16.03
CA GLU A 118 13.54 -12.37 -15.90
C GLU A 118 13.44 -12.96 -14.47
N LEU A 119 13.84 -14.22 -14.32
CA LEU A 119 13.59 -15.05 -13.13
C LEU A 119 13.96 -14.38 -11.79
N ALA A 120 15.15 -13.77 -11.68
CA ALA A 120 15.61 -13.15 -10.42
C ALA A 120 14.70 -12.00 -10.00
N LYS A 121 14.37 -11.11 -10.93
CA LYS A 121 13.47 -9.96 -10.69
C LYS A 121 12.02 -10.41 -10.51
N LYS A 122 11.59 -11.44 -11.23
CA LYS A 122 10.28 -12.07 -11.07
C LYS A 122 10.02 -12.49 -9.63
N LYS A 123 10.98 -13.11 -8.97
CA LYS A 123 10.85 -13.52 -7.57
C LYS A 123 10.63 -12.34 -6.63
N ILE A 124 11.31 -11.21 -6.89
CA ILE A 124 11.13 -9.99 -6.10
C ILE A 124 9.71 -9.43 -6.25
N PHE A 125 9.19 -9.33 -7.47
CA PHE A 125 7.82 -8.87 -7.70
C PHE A 125 6.78 -9.84 -7.14
N GLN A 126 7.02 -11.15 -7.23
CA GLN A 126 6.15 -12.15 -6.59
C GLN A 126 6.14 -11.99 -5.06
N TYR A 127 7.30 -11.71 -4.47
CA TYR A 127 7.39 -11.40 -3.04
C TYR A 127 6.57 -10.15 -2.68
N LEU A 128 6.76 -9.03 -3.40
CA LEU A 128 6.00 -7.80 -3.18
C LEU A 128 4.50 -8.07 -3.31
N SER A 129 4.07 -8.79 -4.33
CA SER A 129 2.66 -9.17 -4.50
C SER A 129 2.10 -9.92 -3.29
N LYS A 130 2.87 -10.85 -2.73
CA LYS A 130 2.46 -11.61 -1.52
C LYS A 130 2.37 -10.72 -0.29
N VAL A 131 3.28 -9.79 -0.13
CA VAL A 131 3.24 -8.85 1.00
C VAL A 131 2.01 -7.95 0.91
N GLU A 132 1.69 -7.41 -0.27
CA GLU A 132 0.47 -6.62 -0.46
C GLU A 132 -0.79 -7.45 -0.15
N ARG A 133 -0.79 -8.72 -0.50
CA ARG A 133 -1.87 -9.63 -0.09
C ARG A 133 -1.98 -9.75 1.43
N SER A 134 -0.86 -9.82 2.14
CA SER A 134 -0.88 -9.88 3.61
C SER A 134 -1.40 -8.57 4.23
N HIS A 135 -1.03 -7.43 3.66
CA HIS A 135 -1.57 -6.12 4.05
C HIS A 135 -3.09 -6.07 3.87
N TYR A 136 -3.58 -6.51 2.72
CA TYR A 136 -5.01 -6.62 2.46
C TYR A 136 -5.73 -7.45 3.52
N LEU A 137 -5.21 -8.63 3.86
CA LEU A 137 -5.81 -9.52 4.86
C LEU A 137 -5.85 -8.88 6.25
N MET A 138 -4.79 -8.16 6.62
CA MET A 138 -4.75 -7.41 7.87
C MET A 138 -5.81 -6.30 7.89
N LEU A 139 -5.88 -5.51 6.83
CA LEU A 139 -6.86 -4.42 6.71
C LEU A 139 -8.29 -4.96 6.70
N ARG A 140 -8.53 -6.09 6.03
CA ARG A 140 -9.84 -6.75 6.02
C ARG A 140 -10.30 -7.14 7.44
N SER A 141 -9.38 -7.65 8.25
CA SER A 141 -9.66 -7.97 9.65
C SER A 141 -10.04 -6.70 10.45
N GLU A 142 -9.29 -5.63 10.28
CA GLU A 142 -9.58 -4.35 10.93
C GLU A 142 -10.89 -3.74 10.44
N TYR A 143 -11.17 -3.86 9.14
CA TYR A 143 -12.43 -3.39 8.56
C TYR A 143 -13.64 -4.11 9.17
N ALA A 144 -13.57 -5.42 9.35
CA ALA A 144 -14.62 -6.19 9.99
C ALA A 144 -14.87 -5.72 11.43
N MET A 145 -13.81 -5.44 12.18
CA MET A 145 -13.92 -4.90 13.55
C MET A 145 -14.53 -3.49 13.55
N ALA A 146 -14.10 -2.64 12.62
CA ALA A 146 -14.63 -1.27 12.50
C ALA A 146 -16.11 -1.25 12.10
N GLN A 147 -16.56 -2.19 11.29
CA GLN A 147 -17.99 -2.33 10.96
C GLN A 147 -18.83 -2.80 12.14
N GLN A 148 -18.27 -3.71 12.95
CA GLN A 148 -18.98 -4.26 14.11
C GLN A 148 -19.04 -3.29 15.30
N PHE A 149 -18.00 -2.48 15.50
CA PHE A 149 -17.86 -1.56 16.63
C PHE A 149 -17.66 -0.13 16.12
N ALA A 150 -18.70 0.72 16.24
CA ALA A 150 -18.69 2.09 15.70
C ALA A 150 -17.58 2.99 16.23
N ASP A 151 -17.08 2.73 17.45
CA ASP A 151 -16.03 3.50 18.10
C ASP A 151 -14.66 2.79 18.12
N TYR A 152 -14.47 1.79 17.27
CA TYR A 152 -13.28 0.93 17.26
C TYR A 152 -11.96 1.71 17.14
N GLY A 153 -11.92 2.74 16.28
CA GLY A 153 -10.72 3.56 16.08
C GLY A 153 -10.42 4.52 17.24
N GLU A 154 -11.39 4.74 18.14
CA GLU A 154 -11.31 5.71 19.24
C GLU A 154 -11.07 5.08 20.60
N LYS A 155 -11.18 3.77 20.72
CA LYS A 155 -10.99 3.08 22.00
C LYS A 155 -9.53 2.97 22.39
N ASP A 156 -9.23 3.35 23.62
CA ASP A 156 -7.99 3.00 24.27
C ASP A 156 -8.09 1.59 24.86
N ILE A 157 -6.99 0.85 24.88
CA ILE A 157 -6.95 -0.51 25.46
C ILE A 157 -7.42 -0.49 26.92
N ASP A 158 -7.01 0.50 27.69
CA ASP A 158 -7.34 0.61 29.13
C ASP A 158 -8.84 0.78 29.39
N LYS A 159 -9.60 1.24 28.40
CA LYS A 159 -11.06 1.39 28.50
C LYS A 159 -11.82 0.11 28.12
N VAL A 160 -11.15 -0.86 27.55
CA VAL A 160 -11.75 -2.17 27.16
C VAL A 160 -11.67 -3.17 28.31
N VAL A 161 -10.76 -2.96 29.25
CA VAL A 161 -10.49 -3.86 30.39
C VAL A 161 -11.28 -3.48 31.65
N THR A 162 -11.91 -2.31 31.68
CA THR A 162 -12.79 -1.85 32.77
C THR A 162 -14.26 -1.97 32.41
#